data_9bdaff686ba06fb8cca2054ea71b95ea
#
_entry.id   9bdaff686ba06fb8cca2054ea71b95ea
#
_cell.length_a   1.000
_cell.length_b   1.000
_cell.length_c   1.000
_cell.angle_alpha   90.00
_cell.angle_beta   90.00
_cell.angle_gamma   90.00
#
_symmetry.space_group_name_H-M   'P 1'
#
loop_
_entity.id
_entity.type
_entity.pdbx_description
1 polymer ?
#
loop_
_entity_poly.entity_id
_entity_poly.type
_entity_poly.pdbx_seq_one_letter_code
_entity_poly.pdbx_strand_id
1 'polypeptide(L)'
;MDSATYWAERAAMQQQLMGDKALEDVERRLAAYYSQAIKDIQRDMGDLYDKLIAASPDGNPRPNDLYNFNRYYELQAQINGHLRRLGYAEIALQNKAFTRLYEQIREYTDGIIPDTVRKPVFTVFGENRAQQIIRNAWTTDGIVWSDRIWRNKAGLQNLIERGLVDSVVRGEPKGAAVKRLREAFNVGYYEADRIARTELCRIQNEGAADSFTAAGIEKYRVSIAKDSRVCQKCRALKGKEFLLSERRTGVNYPPIHPNCRDRAIAVVDVPDHDPPGLEVSVKSISF
;
A
#
# COMPACT_ATOMS: atom_id res chain seq x y z
N MET A 1 -10.78 11.81 -31.54
CA MET A 1 -10.74 12.00 -30.08
C MET A 1 -10.65 13.49 -29.93
N ASP A 2 -11.57 14.11 -29.17
CA ASP A 2 -11.48 15.55 -28.94
C ASP A 2 -10.28 15.88 -28.07
N SER A 3 -9.82 17.15 -28.13
CA SER A 3 -8.60 17.62 -27.42
C SER A 3 -8.71 17.37 -25.91
N ALA A 4 -9.87 17.60 -25.29
CA ALA A 4 -10.08 17.39 -23.86
C ALA A 4 -9.92 15.93 -23.45
N THR A 5 -10.45 15.00 -24.24
CA THR A 5 -10.30 13.54 -23.99
C THR A 5 -8.85 13.09 -24.15
N TYR A 6 -8.14 13.60 -25.16
CA TYR A 6 -6.72 13.29 -25.36
C TYR A 6 -5.86 13.71 -24.14
N TRP A 7 -6.04 14.95 -23.68
CA TRP A 7 -5.27 15.46 -22.53
C TRP A 7 -5.63 14.75 -21.23
N ALA A 8 -6.89 14.45 -21.02
CA ALA A 8 -7.33 13.71 -19.84
C ALA A 8 -6.75 12.28 -19.80
N GLU A 9 -6.69 11.58 -20.94
CA GLU A 9 -6.06 10.25 -21.00
C GLU A 9 -4.55 10.31 -20.82
N ARG A 10 -3.88 11.33 -21.36
CA ARG A 10 -2.45 11.55 -21.17
C ARG A 10 -2.11 11.86 -19.70
N ALA A 11 -2.92 12.69 -19.04
CA ALA A 11 -2.80 12.97 -17.62
C ALA A 11 -2.97 11.69 -16.78
N ALA A 12 -3.99 10.88 -17.07
CA ALA A 12 -4.22 9.61 -16.39
C ALA A 12 -3.03 8.64 -16.58
N MET A 13 -2.47 8.57 -17.77
CA MET A 13 -1.31 7.73 -18.06
C MET A 13 -0.08 8.17 -17.27
N GLN A 14 0.20 9.46 -17.21
CA GLN A 14 1.35 9.97 -16.46
C GLN A 14 1.19 9.79 -14.95
N GLN A 15 0.01 10.05 -14.41
CA GLN A 15 -0.32 9.74 -13.02
C GLN A 15 -0.15 8.24 -12.73
N GLN A 16 -0.50 7.37 -13.70
CA GLN A 16 -0.27 5.93 -13.58
C GLN A 16 1.22 5.61 -13.44
N LEU A 17 2.06 6.16 -14.28
CA LEU A 17 3.50 5.92 -14.23
C LEU A 17 4.11 6.35 -12.89
N MET A 18 3.66 7.48 -12.33
CA MET A 18 4.09 7.94 -11.01
C MET A 18 3.68 6.98 -9.91
N GLY A 19 2.43 6.54 -9.90
CA GLY A 19 1.90 5.58 -8.94
C GLY A 19 2.59 4.22 -9.04
N ASP A 20 2.83 3.73 -10.26
CA ASP A 20 3.49 2.44 -10.49
C ASP A 20 4.96 2.48 -10.02
N LYS A 21 5.69 3.58 -10.27
CA LYS A 21 7.05 3.79 -9.74
C LYS A 21 7.10 3.84 -8.21
N ALA A 22 6.17 4.57 -7.60
CA ALA A 22 6.09 4.64 -6.14
C ALA A 22 5.81 3.26 -5.54
N LEU A 23 4.91 2.49 -6.17
CA LEU A 23 4.59 1.13 -5.76
C LEU A 23 5.80 0.19 -5.90
N GLU A 24 6.50 0.22 -7.04
CA GLU A 24 7.69 -0.62 -7.28
C GLU A 24 8.79 -0.37 -6.23
N ASP A 25 9.02 0.89 -5.85
CA ASP A 25 9.99 1.22 -4.79
C ASP A 25 9.54 0.68 -3.43
N VAL A 26 8.26 0.85 -3.09
CA VAL A 26 7.69 0.32 -1.84
C VAL A 26 7.78 -1.20 -1.80
N GLU A 27 7.38 -1.90 -2.87
CA GLU A 27 7.44 -3.37 -2.97
C GLU A 27 8.86 -3.89 -2.79
N ARG A 28 9.83 -3.31 -3.49
CA ARG A 28 11.23 -3.71 -3.38
C ARG A 28 11.74 -3.58 -1.95
N ARG A 29 11.42 -2.49 -1.26
CA ARG A 29 11.84 -2.25 0.13
C ARG A 29 11.10 -3.14 1.12
N LEU A 30 9.79 -3.34 0.93
CA LEU A 30 9.02 -4.27 1.73
C LEU A 30 9.58 -5.69 1.62
N ALA A 31 9.90 -6.15 0.41
CA ALA A 31 10.51 -7.45 0.20
C ALA A 31 11.84 -7.59 0.97
N ALA A 32 12.67 -6.55 0.97
CA ALA A 32 13.91 -6.54 1.74
C ALA A 32 13.66 -6.60 3.26
N TYR A 33 12.71 -5.82 3.78
CA TYR A 33 12.38 -5.82 5.21
C TYR A 33 11.82 -7.17 5.66
N TYR A 34 10.92 -7.77 4.88
CA TYR A 34 10.37 -9.10 5.16
C TYR A 34 11.44 -10.19 5.06
N SER A 35 12.32 -10.11 4.06
CA SER A 35 13.46 -11.04 3.92
C SER A 35 14.42 -10.96 5.11
N GLN A 36 14.67 -9.77 5.64
CA GLN A 36 15.53 -9.64 6.84
C GLN A 36 14.82 -10.18 8.08
N ALA A 37 13.57 -9.84 8.28
CA ALA A 37 12.80 -10.30 9.44
C ALA A 37 12.68 -11.84 9.47
N ILE A 38 12.45 -12.50 8.31
CA ILE A 38 12.38 -13.95 8.25
C ILE A 38 13.73 -14.60 8.58
N LYS A 39 14.86 -14.02 8.14
CA LYS A 39 16.19 -14.53 8.47
C LYS A 39 16.49 -14.44 9.97
N ASP A 40 16.12 -13.32 10.59
CA ASP A 40 16.33 -13.11 12.01
C ASP A 40 15.50 -14.10 12.84
N ILE A 41 14.22 -14.28 12.52
CA ILE A 41 13.35 -15.25 13.20
C ILE A 41 13.80 -16.69 12.92
N GLN A 42 14.27 -17.01 11.71
CA GLN A 42 14.81 -18.34 11.40
C GLN A 42 16.04 -18.67 12.27
N ARG A 43 16.90 -17.69 12.49
CA ARG A 43 18.07 -17.86 13.37
C ARG A 43 17.61 -18.15 14.80
N ASP A 44 16.74 -17.32 15.37
CA ASP A 44 16.27 -17.46 16.74
C ASP A 44 15.51 -18.80 16.97
N MET A 45 14.69 -19.21 15.98
CA MET A 45 14.05 -20.51 15.96
C MET A 45 15.08 -21.65 15.87
N GLY A 46 16.13 -21.46 15.07
CA GLY A 46 17.22 -22.41 14.95
C GLY A 46 17.92 -22.64 16.26
N ASP A 47 18.30 -21.58 16.93
CA ASP A 47 18.96 -21.62 18.24
C ASP A 47 18.08 -22.30 19.30
N LEU A 48 16.75 -22.11 19.24
CA LEU A 48 15.81 -22.81 20.10
C LEU A 48 15.83 -24.32 19.82
N TYR A 49 15.70 -24.75 18.56
CA TYR A 49 15.73 -26.16 18.20
C TYR A 49 17.03 -26.84 18.62
N ASP A 50 18.18 -26.21 18.42
CA ASP A 50 19.48 -26.74 18.80
C ASP A 50 19.58 -26.91 20.33
N LYS A 51 19.06 -25.98 21.12
CA LYS A 51 18.95 -26.08 22.59
C LYS A 51 17.99 -27.18 23.03
N LEU A 52 16.86 -27.37 22.33
CA LEU A 52 15.91 -28.45 22.64
C LEU A 52 16.51 -29.82 22.37
N ILE A 53 17.20 -30.00 21.23
CA ILE A 53 17.89 -31.23 20.86
C ILE A 53 18.98 -31.57 21.91
N ALA A 54 19.78 -30.58 22.29
CA ALA A 54 20.85 -30.78 23.29
C ALA A 54 20.33 -31.15 24.69
N ALA A 55 19.10 -30.72 25.02
CA ALA A 55 18.47 -31.04 26.31
C ALA A 55 17.68 -32.34 26.29
N SER A 56 17.42 -32.95 25.14
CA SER A 56 16.65 -34.19 25.01
C SER A 56 17.56 -35.40 25.11
N PRO A 57 17.27 -36.40 25.97
CA PRO A 57 18.17 -37.57 26.18
C PRO A 57 18.37 -38.40 24.92
N ASP A 58 17.43 -38.41 24.01
CA ASP A 58 17.41 -39.16 22.74
C ASP A 58 17.60 -38.27 21.49
N GLY A 59 17.90 -36.97 21.71
CA GLY A 59 18.06 -36.01 20.64
C GLY A 59 16.72 -35.60 19.95
N ASN A 60 15.58 -36.07 20.46
CA ASN A 60 14.26 -35.75 19.92
C ASN A 60 13.52 -34.76 20.85
N PRO A 61 13.33 -33.50 20.43
CA PRO A 61 12.63 -32.51 21.23
C PRO A 61 11.19 -32.92 21.54
N ARG A 62 10.78 -32.78 22.79
CA ARG A 62 9.42 -33.06 23.27
C ARG A 62 8.69 -31.76 23.59
N PRO A 63 7.35 -31.74 23.53
CA PRO A 63 6.56 -30.56 23.90
C PRO A 63 6.91 -29.99 25.28
N ASN A 64 7.15 -30.87 26.27
CA ASN A 64 7.52 -30.45 27.62
C ASN A 64 8.87 -29.72 27.68
N ASP A 65 9.82 -30.03 26.79
CA ASP A 65 11.14 -29.39 26.75
C ASP A 65 11.02 -27.92 26.27
N LEU A 66 9.97 -27.62 25.48
CA LEU A 66 9.68 -26.27 25.01
C LEU A 66 9.18 -25.36 26.17
N TYR A 67 8.36 -25.92 27.07
CA TYR A 67 7.73 -25.13 28.14
C TYR A 67 8.54 -25.13 29.44
N ASN A 68 9.27 -26.19 29.75
CA ASN A 68 9.98 -26.39 31.03
C ASN A 68 11.09 -25.37 31.32
N PHE A 69 11.56 -24.57 30.34
CA PHE A 69 12.73 -23.67 30.53
C PHE A 69 12.40 -22.22 30.09
N ASN A 70 11.17 -21.79 30.10
CA ASN A 70 10.74 -20.47 29.58
C ASN A 70 11.21 -20.16 28.14
N ARG A 71 11.81 -21.11 27.44
CA ARG A 71 12.40 -20.95 26.09
C ARG A 71 11.36 -20.53 25.07
N TYR A 72 10.14 -21.04 25.21
CA TYR A 72 9.04 -20.65 24.34
C TYR A 72 8.68 -19.16 24.51
N TYR A 73 8.60 -18.68 25.74
CA TYR A 73 8.27 -17.28 26.04
C TYR A 73 9.40 -16.34 25.59
N GLU A 74 10.67 -16.75 25.73
CA GLU A 74 11.82 -16.01 25.22
C GLU A 74 11.75 -15.87 23.69
N LEU A 75 11.47 -16.96 22.98
CA LEU A 75 11.31 -16.93 21.53
C LEU A 75 10.11 -16.08 21.09
N GLN A 76 8.96 -16.18 21.78
CA GLN A 76 7.81 -15.32 21.51
C GLN A 76 8.18 -13.84 21.66
N ALA A 77 8.92 -13.47 22.70
CA ALA A 77 9.37 -12.10 22.91
C ALA A 77 10.31 -11.63 21.79
N GLN A 78 11.20 -12.49 21.32
CA GLN A 78 12.11 -12.21 20.20
C GLN A 78 11.31 -12.03 18.89
N ILE A 79 10.40 -12.94 18.56
CA ILE A 79 9.52 -12.86 17.39
C ILE A 79 8.72 -11.54 17.43
N ASN A 80 8.10 -11.22 18.56
CA ASN A 80 7.38 -9.96 18.72
C ASN A 80 8.28 -8.74 18.49
N GLY A 81 9.52 -8.78 19.02
CA GLY A 81 10.52 -7.74 18.79
C GLY A 81 10.83 -7.53 17.30
N HIS A 82 11.03 -8.63 16.55
CA HIS A 82 11.28 -8.57 15.11
C HIS A 82 10.07 -8.03 14.33
N LEU A 83 8.86 -8.50 14.64
CA LEU A 83 7.63 -8.06 13.96
C LEU A 83 7.28 -6.62 14.28
N ARG A 84 7.57 -6.14 15.49
CA ARG A 84 7.41 -4.71 15.83
C ARG A 84 8.37 -3.84 15.03
N ARG A 85 9.65 -4.22 14.92
CA ARG A 85 10.62 -3.48 14.08
C ARG A 85 10.17 -3.46 12.62
N LEU A 86 9.70 -4.60 12.09
CA LEU A 86 9.15 -4.70 10.75
C LEU A 86 7.94 -3.76 10.57
N GLY A 87 7.00 -3.75 11.49
CA GLY A 87 5.82 -2.88 11.44
C GLY A 87 6.16 -1.39 11.44
N TYR A 88 7.08 -0.95 12.30
CA TYR A 88 7.54 0.44 12.30
C TYR A 88 8.26 0.84 11.01
N ALA A 89 9.13 -0.04 10.49
CA ALA A 89 9.84 0.21 9.23
C ALA A 89 8.85 0.30 8.05
N GLU A 90 7.85 -0.56 8.02
CA GLU A 90 6.80 -0.57 7.01
C GLU A 90 5.96 0.71 7.06
N ILE A 91 5.53 1.15 8.25
CA ILE A 91 4.78 2.39 8.44
C ILE A 91 5.61 3.60 7.99
N ALA A 92 6.87 3.68 8.39
CA ALA A 92 7.75 4.79 8.01
C ALA A 92 7.96 4.86 6.49
N LEU A 93 8.21 3.70 5.85
CA LEU A 93 8.37 3.59 4.40
C LEU A 93 7.11 4.06 3.66
N GLN A 94 5.95 3.52 4.02
CA GLN A 94 4.70 3.82 3.34
C GLN A 94 4.28 5.28 3.57
N ASN A 95 4.40 5.80 4.79
CA ASN A 95 4.08 7.21 5.07
C ASN A 95 4.92 8.16 4.22
N LYS A 96 6.23 7.89 4.09
CA LYS A 96 7.12 8.67 3.22
C LYS A 96 6.70 8.58 1.76
N ALA A 97 6.41 7.38 1.25
CA ALA A 97 5.99 7.17 -0.12
C ALA A 97 4.65 7.87 -0.42
N PHE A 98 3.68 7.80 0.49
CA PHE A 98 2.37 8.44 0.36
C PHE A 98 2.49 9.96 0.31
N THR A 99 3.26 10.56 1.23
CA THR A 99 3.47 12.01 1.26
C THR A 99 4.08 12.48 -0.06
N ARG A 100 5.14 11.82 -0.49
CA ARG A 100 5.83 12.17 -1.73
C ARG A 100 4.96 12.02 -2.97
N LEU A 101 4.23 10.91 -3.08
CA LEU A 101 3.33 10.68 -4.22
C LEU A 101 2.22 11.74 -4.25
N TYR A 102 1.64 12.11 -3.11
CA TYR A 102 0.63 13.17 -3.04
C TYR A 102 1.18 14.50 -3.59
N GLU A 103 2.36 14.91 -3.15
CA GLU A 103 3.01 16.15 -3.58
C GLU A 103 3.30 16.13 -5.09
N GLN A 104 3.86 15.03 -5.60
CA GLN A 104 4.16 14.88 -7.01
C GLN A 104 2.90 14.89 -7.89
N ILE A 105 1.84 14.23 -7.47
CA ILE A 105 0.58 14.22 -8.20
C ILE A 105 -0.05 15.61 -8.21
N ARG A 106 0.00 16.34 -7.10
CA ARG A 106 -0.48 17.71 -7.04
C ARG A 106 0.30 18.62 -7.96
N GLU A 107 1.63 18.62 -7.83
CA GLU A 107 2.52 19.44 -8.69
C GLU A 107 2.26 19.15 -10.17
N TYR A 108 2.21 17.87 -10.55
CA TYR A 108 1.91 17.48 -11.92
C TYR A 108 0.52 17.93 -12.37
N THR A 109 -0.51 17.65 -11.58
CA THR A 109 -1.90 17.96 -11.94
C THR A 109 -2.13 19.46 -12.02
N ASP A 110 -1.57 20.22 -11.08
CA ASP A 110 -1.61 21.69 -11.11
C ASP A 110 -0.91 22.24 -12.37
N GLY A 111 0.20 21.64 -12.77
CA GLY A 111 0.97 22.05 -13.95
C GLY A 111 0.30 21.80 -15.30
N ILE A 112 -0.60 20.80 -15.38
CA ILE A 112 -1.26 20.45 -16.65
C ILE A 112 -2.65 21.07 -16.82
N ILE A 113 -3.26 21.64 -15.77
CA ILE A 113 -4.56 22.32 -15.87
C ILE A 113 -4.35 23.68 -16.51
N PRO A 114 -4.93 23.92 -17.71
CA PRO A 114 -4.76 25.21 -18.40
C PRO A 114 -5.39 26.36 -17.60
N ASP A 115 -4.76 27.53 -17.63
CA ASP A 115 -5.28 28.73 -16.95
C ASP A 115 -6.67 29.12 -17.45
N THR A 116 -6.99 28.85 -18.73
CA THR A 116 -8.29 29.10 -19.33
C THR A 116 -9.44 28.30 -18.72
N VAL A 117 -9.13 27.20 -18.02
CA VAL A 117 -10.10 26.33 -17.36
C VAL A 117 -10.23 26.67 -15.89
N ARG A 118 -9.24 27.36 -15.31
CA ARG A 118 -9.23 27.71 -13.88
C ARG A 118 -10.32 28.72 -13.56
N LYS A 119 -11.09 28.41 -12.53
CA LYS A 119 -12.07 29.32 -11.94
C LYS A 119 -11.51 29.91 -10.64
N PRO A 120 -11.79 31.16 -10.32
CA PRO A 120 -11.40 31.72 -9.04
C PRO A 120 -12.15 30.98 -7.91
N VAL A 121 -11.40 30.31 -7.05
CA VAL A 121 -11.91 29.62 -5.85
C VAL A 121 -11.07 29.99 -4.65
N PHE A 122 -11.72 30.17 -3.50
CA PHE A 122 -11.05 30.43 -2.23
C PHE A 122 -10.83 29.10 -1.49
N THR A 123 -9.98 28.24 -2.05
CA THR A 123 -9.62 26.99 -1.37
C THR A 123 -8.16 27.03 -0.95
N VAL A 124 -7.93 27.10 0.34
CA VAL A 124 -6.58 27.01 0.91
C VAL A 124 -6.43 25.64 1.58
N PHE A 125 -5.56 24.79 1.03
CA PHE A 125 -5.16 23.57 1.70
C PHE A 125 -4.06 23.90 2.69
N GLY A 126 -4.21 23.49 3.97
CA GLY A 126 -3.20 23.68 5.00
C GLY A 126 -1.90 22.95 4.67
N GLU A 127 -0.79 23.43 5.24
CA GLU A 127 0.58 22.89 5.02
C GLU A 127 0.69 21.37 5.26
N ASN A 128 -0.18 20.79 6.10
CA ASN A 128 -0.17 19.37 6.45
C ASN A 128 -1.24 18.55 5.72
N ARG A 129 -1.72 19.02 4.56
CA ARG A 129 -2.82 18.36 3.85
C ARG A 129 -2.58 16.90 3.53
N ALA A 130 -1.38 16.55 3.04
CA ALA A 130 -1.00 15.16 2.78
C ALA A 130 -1.15 14.30 4.04
N GLN A 131 -0.65 14.77 5.19
CA GLN A 131 -0.73 14.03 6.45
C GLN A 131 -2.16 13.91 6.98
N GLN A 132 -3.01 14.92 6.78
CA GLN A 132 -4.44 14.83 7.12
C GLN A 132 -5.10 13.70 6.32
N ILE A 133 -4.87 13.65 5.00
CA ILE A 133 -5.40 12.60 4.13
C ILE A 133 -4.85 11.23 4.56
N ILE A 134 -3.54 11.11 4.75
CA ILE A 134 -2.87 9.84 5.11
C ILE A 134 -3.43 9.26 6.41
N ARG A 135 -3.67 10.09 7.42
CA ARG A 135 -4.18 9.66 8.73
C ARG A 135 -5.69 9.44 8.79
N ASN A 136 -6.42 9.83 7.75
CA ASN A 136 -7.87 9.71 7.73
C ASN A 136 -8.31 8.29 7.33
N ALA A 137 -9.22 7.69 8.12
CA ALA A 137 -9.89 6.46 7.75
C ALA A 137 -10.92 6.75 6.65
N TRP A 138 -10.83 6.04 5.54
CA TRP A 138 -11.75 6.20 4.39
C TRP A 138 -12.66 4.99 4.16
N THR A 139 -12.36 3.89 4.81
CA THR A 139 -13.13 2.66 4.74
C THR A 139 -14.24 2.64 5.77
N THR A 140 -15.31 1.92 5.49
CA THR A 140 -16.53 1.85 6.34
C THR A 140 -16.29 1.29 7.73
N ASP A 141 -15.19 0.54 7.94
CA ASP A 141 -14.79 0.00 9.23
C ASP A 141 -14.00 1.00 10.11
N GLY A 142 -13.77 2.21 9.63
CA GLY A 142 -13.08 3.28 10.36
C GLY A 142 -11.61 3.00 10.69
N ILE A 143 -10.99 1.99 10.06
CA ILE A 143 -9.61 1.58 10.37
C ILE A 143 -8.64 2.28 9.44
N VAL A 144 -7.66 2.98 10.02
CA VAL A 144 -6.58 3.59 9.27
C VAL A 144 -5.56 2.54 8.77
N TRP A 145 -4.86 2.85 7.70
CA TRP A 145 -3.90 1.94 7.06
C TRP A 145 -2.79 1.45 8.01
N SER A 146 -2.29 2.30 8.91
CA SER A 146 -1.27 1.92 9.90
C SER A 146 -1.77 0.87 10.90
N ASP A 147 -3.04 0.95 11.30
CA ASP A 147 -3.65 -0.06 12.17
C ASP A 147 -3.85 -1.39 11.45
N ARG A 148 -4.08 -1.34 10.12
CA ARG A 148 -4.10 -2.55 9.29
C ARG A 148 -2.74 -3.23 9.26
N ILE A 149 -1.65 -2.45 9.23
CA ILE A 149 -0.29 -2.99 9.34
C ILE A 149 -0.10 -3.71 10.67
N TRP A 150 -0.52 -3.12 11.78
CA TRP A 150 -0.42 -3.77 13.09
C TRP A 150 -1.28 -5.03 13.18
N ARG A 151 -2.48 -5.04 12.62
CA ARG A 151 -3.32 -6.24 12.53
C ARG A 151 -2.66 -7.33 11.69
N ASN A 152 -2.03 -6.97 10.57
CA ASN A 152 -1.24 -7.91 9.78
C ASN A 152 -0.08 -8.50 10.60
N LYS A 153 0.67 -7.69 11.37
CA LYS A 153 1.74 -8.19 12.24
C LYS A 153 1.24 -9.13 13.33
N ALA A 154 0.11 -8.81 13.96
CA ALA A 154 -0.52 -9.70 14.95
C ALA A 154 -0.97 -11.03 14.31
N GLY A 155 -1.56 -10.98 13.13
CA GLY A 155 -1.92 -12.19 12.36
C GLY A 155 -0.69 -13.04 12.00
N LEU A 156 0.38 -12.39 11.53
CA LEU A 156 1.64 -13.04 11.21
C LEU A 156 2.28 -13.69 12.45
N GLN A 157 2.30 -13.01 13.59
CA GLN A 157 2.76 -13.56 14.86
C GLN A 157 2.01 -14.83 15.22
N ASN A 158 0.68 -14.80 15.18
CA ASN A 158 -0.14 -15.96 15.47
C ASN A 158 0.14 -17.16 14.54
N LEU A 159 0.36 -16.90 13.24
CA LEU A 159 0.71 -17.97 12.28
C LEU A 159 2.08 -18.59 12.59
N ILE A 160 3.06 -17.77 12.93
CA ILE A 160 4.41 -18.24 13.29
C ILE A 160 4.36 -19.08 14.56
N GLU A 161 3.71 -18.59 15.61
CA GLU A 161 3.61 -19.25 16.90
C GLU A 161 2.89 -20.60 16.79
N ARG A 162 1.75 -20.65 16.10
CA ARG A 162 1.02 -21.91 15.85
C ARG A 162 1.87 -22.89 15.04
N GLY A 163 2.53 -22.42 13.98
CA GLY A 163 3.38 -23.25 13.15
C GLY A 163 4.57 -23.84 13.91
N LEU A 164 5.16 -23.08 14.85
CA LEU A 164 6.23 -23.56 15.72
C LEU A 164 5.73 -24.63 16.69
N VAL A 165 4.64 -24.35 17.42
CA VAL A 165 4.06 -25.30 18.37
C VAL A 165 3.65 -26.59 17.67
N ASP A 166 2.97 -26.51 16.53
CA ASP A 166 2.56 -27.68 15.73
C ASP A 166 3.76 -28.53 15.31
N SER A 167 4.87 -27.90 14.92
CA SER A 167 6.08 -28.62 14.50
C SER A 167 6.73 -29.37 15.67
N VAL A 168 6.79 -28.74 16.86
CA VAL A 168 7.34 -29.40 18.06
C VAL A 168 6.43 -30.51 18.57
N VAL A 169 5.11 -30.27 18.64
CA VAL A 169 4.12 -31.27 19.10
C VAL A 169 4.15 -32.52 18.22
N ARG A 170 4.34 -32.35 16.92
CA ARG A 170 4.41 -33.47 15.94
C ARG A 170 5.79 -34.12 15.86
N GLY A 171 6.77 -33.63 16.59
CA GLY A 171 8.16 -34.10 16.49
C GLY A 171 8.77 -33.85 15.09
N GLU A 172 8.32 -32.81 14.40
CA GLU A 172 8.78 -32.49 13.07
C GLU A 172 10.22 -31.96 13.08
N PRO A 173 11.04 -32.24 12.04
CA PRO A 173 12.40 -31.71 11.97
C PRO A 173 12.40 -30.19 11.80
N LYS A 174 13.48 -29.52 12.22
CA LYS A 174 13.70 -28.06 12.10
C LYS A 174 13.30 -27.49 10.73
N GLY A 175 13.54 -28.25 9.64
CA GLY A 175 13.17 -27.84 8.28
C GLY A 175 11.67 -27.64 8.05
N ALA A 176 10.82 -28.38 8.74
CA ALA A 176 9.36 -28.23 8.66
C ALA A 176 8.90 -26.92 9.31
N ALA A 177 9.45 -26.59 10.49
CA ALA A 177 9.19 -25.31 11.16
C ALA A 177 9.63 -24.11 10.30
N VAL A 178 10.79 -24.20 9.65
CA VAL A 178 11.29 -23.18 8.72
C VAL A 178 10.35 -23.03 7.50
N LYS A 179 9.81 -24.12 6.96
CA LYS A 179 8.84 -24.08 5.87
C LYS A 179 7.57 -23.33 6.28
N ARG A 180 7.00 -23.66 7.45
CA ARG A 180 5.80 -22.98 8.00
C ARG A 180 6.04 -21.49 8.22
N LEU A 181 7.23 -21.13 8.71
CA LEU A 181 7.62 -19.73 8.87
C LEU A 181 7.60 -19.00 7.53
N ARG A 182 8.16 -19.57 6.47
CA ARG A 182 8.14 -18.97 5.12
C ARG A 182 6.72 -18.81 4.59
N GLU A 183 5.88 -19.81 4.78
CA GLU A 183 4.46 -19.74 4.38
C GLU A 183 3.73 -18.62 5.12
N ALA A 184 3.92 -18.46 6.42
CA ALA A 184 3.35 -17.37 7.21
C ALA A 184 3.84 -15.99 6.70
N PHE A 185 5.14 -15.85 6.40
CA PHE A 185 5.70 -14.61 5.89
C PHE A 185 5.18 -14.26 4.48
N ASN A 186 4.93 -15.23 3.62
CA ASN A 186 4.32 -15.00 2.31
C ASN A 186 2.91 -14.40 2.45
N VAL A 187 2.10 -14.89 3.39
CA VAL A 187 0.78 -14.32 3.71
C VAL A 187 0.92 -12.90 4.24
N GLY A 188 1.84 -12.70 5.21
CA GLY A 188 2.08 -11.37 5.78
C GLY A 188 2.56 -10.34 4.75
N TYR A 189 3.44 -10.73 3.85
CA TYR A 189 3.93 -9.88 2.76
C TYR A 189 2.81 -9.51 1.78
N TYR A 190 2.01 -10.49 1.36
CA TYR A 190 0.87 -10.23 0.48
C TYR A 190 -0.12 -9.21 1.05
N GLU A 191 -0.41 -9.30 2.35
CA GLU A 191 -1.27 -8.33 3.03
C GLU A 191 -0.64 -6.93 3.08
N ALA A 192 0.67 -6.84 3.33
CA ALA A 192 1.40 -5.58 3.34
C ALA A 192 1.40 -4.91 1.96
N ASP A 193 1.67 -5.68 0.91
CA ASP A 193 1.61 -5.23 -0.47
C ASP A 193 0.20 -4.74 -0.86
N ARG A 194 -0.83 -5.47 -0.45
CA ARG A 194 -2.23 -5.07 -0.69
C ARG A 194 -2.58 -3.74 -0.03
N ILE A 195 -2.11 -3.50 1.20
CA ILE A 195 -2.29 -2.22 1.88
C ILE A 195 -1.59 -1.12 1.09
N ALA A 196 -0.31 -1.31 0.74
CA ALA A 196 0.47 -0.32 0.02
C ALA A 196 -0.16 0.06 -1.33
N ARG A 197 -0.54 -0.91 -2.15
CA ARG A 197 -1.21 -0.69 -3.45
C ARG A 197 -2.50 0.09 -3.32
N THR A 198 -3.32 -0.28 -2.34
CA THR A 198 -4.62 0.35 -2.13
C THR A 198 -4.48 1.79 -1.68
N GLU A 199 -3.57 2.05 -0.74
CA GLU A 199 -3.34 3.39 -0.22
C GLU A 199 -2.62 4.29 -1.22
N LEU A 200 -1.64 3.80 -2.00
CA LEU A 200 -1.03 4.57 -3.07
C LEU A 200 -2.06 5.00 -4.12
N CYS A 201 -2.98 4.10 -4.50
CA CYS A 201 -4.10 4.47 -5.38
C CYS A 201 -4.96 5.58 -4.75
N ARG A 202 -5.28 5.49 -3.46
CA ARG A 202 -6.06 6.52 -2.75
C ARG A 202 -5.35 7.86 -2.73
N ILE A 203 -4.10 7.88 -2.28
CA ILE A 203 -3.29 9.10 -2.13
C ILE A 203 -3.12 9.82 -3.48
N GLN A 204 -2.89 9.08 -4.53
CA GLN A 204 -2.82 9.62 -5.89
C GLN A 204 -4.10 10.32 -6.30
N ASN A 205 -5.24 9.67 -6.05
CA ASN A 205 -6.55 10.24 -6.41
C ASN A 205 -6.91 11.45 -5.52
N GLU A 206 -6.59 11.44 -4.24
CA GLU A 206 -6.82 12.59 -3.36
C GLU A 206 -5.94 13.79 -3.74
N GLY A 207 -4.67 13.56 -4.14
CA GLY A 207 -3.81 14.62 -4.67
C GLY A 207 -4.40 15.26 -5.92
N ALA A 208 -4.90 14.45 -6.87
CA ALA A 208 -5.58 14.95 -8.06
C ALA A 208 -6.87 15.72 -7.71
N ALA A 209 -7.70 15.22 -6.77
CA ALA A 209 -8.91 15.88 -6.34
C ALA A 209 -8.66 17.27 -5.71
N ASP A 210 -7.60 17.36 -4.90
CA ASP A 210 -7.23 18.64 -4.30
C ASP A 210 -6.79 19.66 -5.38
N SER A 211 -6.07 19.22 -6.43
CA SER A 211 -5.75 20.06 -7.58
C SER A 211 -7.01 20.47 -8.38
N PHE A 212 -7.93 19.53 -8.62
CA PHE A 212 -9.19 19.85 -9.29
C PHE A 212 -10.01 20.85 -8.50
N THR A 213 -10.09 20.68 -7.18
CA THR A 213 -10.79 21.62 -6.30
C THR A 213 -10.15 23.01 -6.35
N ALA A 214 -8.81 23.10 -6.29
CA ALA A 214 -8.07 24.37 -6.36
C ALA A 214 -8.26 25.08 -7.71
N ALA A 215 -8.47 24.33 -8.80
CA ALA A 215 -8.74 24.87 -10.12
C ALA A 215 -10.23 25.19 -10.38
N GLY A 216 -11.13 24.90 -9.44
CA GLY A 216 -12.57 25.11 -9.61
C GLY A 216 -13.21 24.14 -10.59
N ILE A 217 -12.62 22.97 -10.80
CA ILE A 217 -13.16 21.89 -11.63
C ILE A 217 -14.28 21.20 -10.86
N GLU A 218 -15.44 21.12 -11.46
CA GLU A 218 -16.66 20.63 -10.79
C GLU A 218 -16.92 19.14 -11.02
N LYS A 219 -16.40 18.58 -12.12
CA LYS A 219 -16.68 17.20 -12.52
C LYS A 219 -15.45 16.37 -12.75
N TYR A 220 -15.58 15.08 -12.51
CA TYR A 220 -14.59 14.08 -12.86
C TYR A 220 -15.23 12.84 -13.49
N ARG A 221 -14.42 12.06 -14.17
CA ARG A 221 -14.76 10.70 -14.61
C ARG A 221 -13.70 9.73 -14.13
N VAL A 222 -14.02 8.43 -14.08
CA VAL A 222 -13.08 7.39 -13.68
C VAL A 222 -12.41 6.79 -14.91
N SER A 223 -11.10 6.95 -15.00
CA SER A 223 -10.27 6.21 -15.95
C SER A 223 -9.96 4.84 -15.35
N ILE A 224 -10.52 3.81 -15.96
CA ILE A 224 -10.32 2.42 -15.53
C ILE A 224 -9.06 1.83 -16.17
N ALA A 225 -8.38 0.94 -15.43
CA ALA A 225 -7.25 0.22 -15.97
C ALA A 225 -7.61 -0.55 -17.25
N LYS A 226 -6.68 -0.60 -18.23
CA LYS A 226 -6.95 -1.18 -19.56
C LYS A 226 -6.44 -2.63 -19.66
N ASP A 227 -6.77 -3.48 -18.68
CA ASP A 227 -6.37 -4.89 -18.70
C ASP A 227 -7.50 -5.86 -18.30
N SER A 228 -7.23 -7.16 -18.39
CA SER A 228 -8.21 -8.21 -18.07
C SER A 228 -8.57 -8.33 -16.59
N ARG A 229 -7.80 -7.69 -15.68
CA ARG A 229 -7.99 -7.77 -14.23
C ARG A 229 -8.98 -6.74 -13.68
N VAL A 230 -9.59 -5.92 -14.55
CA VAL A 230 -10.59 -4.94 -14.15
C VAL A 230 -11.86 -5.64 -13.68
N CYS A 231 -12.27 -5.35 -12.44
CA CYS A 231 -13.46 -5.95 -11.85
C CYS A 231 -14.77 -5.35 -12.40
N GLN A 232 -15.89 -6.03 -12.14
CA GLN A 232 -17.20 -5.57 -12.60
C GLN A 232 -17.61 -4.23 -12.01
N LYS A 233 -17.27 -3.96 -10.73
CA LYS A 233 -17.58 -2.68 -10.06
C LYS A 233 -16.90 -1.50 -10.77
N CYS A 234 -15.61 -1.64 -11.08
CA CYS A 234 -14.87 -0.61 -11.82
C CYS A 234 -15.39 -0.42 -13.25
N ARG A 235 -15.70 -1.51 -13.96
CA ARG A 235 -16.30 -1.42 -15.32
C ARG A 235 -17.61 -0.67 -15.33
N ALA A 236 -18.42 -0.79 -14.27
CA ALA A 236 -19.70 -0.09 -14.15
C ALA A 236 -19.56 1.45 -14.02
N LEU A 237 -18.36 1.95 -13.71
CA LEU A 237 -18.06 3.39 -13.62
C LEU A 237 -17.52 3.97 -14.93
N LYS A 238 -17.19 3.12 -15.90
CA LYS A 238 -16.59 3.54 -17.18
C LYS A 238 -17.51 4.55 -17.89
N GLY A 239 -16.93 5.69 -18.27
CA GLY A 239 -17.62 6.72 -19.05
C GLY A 239 -18.66 7.54 -18.28
N LYS A 240 -18.86 7.26 -16.99
CA LYS A 240 -19.76 8.06 -16.15
C LYS A 240 -19.04 9.30 -15.61
N GLU A 241 -19.74 10.42 -15.60
CA GLU A 241 -19.32 11.67 -14.98
C GLU A 241 -19.96 11.82 -13.61
N PHE A 242 -19.22 12.39 -12.69
CA PHE A 242 -19.65 12.63 -11.32
C PHE A 242 -19.26 14.05 -10.89
N LEU A 243 -20.03 14.66 -10.01
CA LEU A 243 -19.64 15.90 -9.35
C LEU A 243 -18.52 15.63 -8.35
N LEU A 244 -17.49 16.48 -8.36
CA LEU A 244 -16.36 16.37 -7.44
C LEU A 244 -16.80 16.52 -5.98
N SER A 245 -17.82 17.32 -5.72
CA SER A 245 -18.45 17.52 -4.40
C SER A 245 -19.16 16.25 -3.88
N GLU A 246 -19.55 15.34 -4.76
CA GLU A 246 -20.27 14.10 -4.43
C GLU A 246 -19.34 12.87 -4.43
N ARG A 247 -18.03 13.09 -4.53
CA ARG A 247 -17.08 11.99 -4.55
C ARG A 247 -17.10 11.20 -3.22
N ARG A 248 -17.16 9.89 -3.35
CA ARG A 248 -17.11 8.94 -2.22
C ARG A 248 -16.13 7.83 -2.55
N THR A 249 -14.98 7.84 -1.87
CA THR A 249 -13.98 6.78 -2.01
C THR A 249 -14.60 5.42 -1.67
N GLY A 250 -14.36 4.43 -2.52
CA GLY A 250 -14.96 3.10 -2.38
C GLY A 250 -16.31 2.93 -3.08
N VAL A 251 -16.93 4.02 -3.57
CA VAL A 251 -18.25 3.99 -4.24
C VAL A 251 -18.14 4.49 -5.69
N ASN A 252 -17.88 5.75 -5.88
CA ASN A 252 -17.76 6.40 -7.20
C ASN A 252 -16.38 7.02 -7.43
N TYR A 253 -15.53 7.08 -6.40
CA TYR A 253 -14.18 7.65 -6.43
C TYR A 253 -13.12 6.60 -6.05
N PRO A 254 -12.03 6.45 -6.84
CA PRO A 254 -11.00 5.45 -6.56
C PRO A 254 -10.20 5.71 -5.26
N PRO A 255 -9.75 4.64 -4.59
CA PRO A 255 -9.91 3.22 -4.92
C PRO A 255 -11.33 2.71 -4.63
N ILE A 256 -11.88 1.90 -5.55
CA ILE A 256 -13.22 1.33 -5.39
C ILE A 256 -13.20 0.08 -4.49
N HIS A 257 -12.07 -0.60 -4.44
CA HIS A 257 -11.84 -1.84 -3.68
C HIS A 257 -10.33 -2.03 -3.41
N PRO A 258 -9.92 -2.95 -2.53
CA PRO A 258 -8.50 -3.28 -2.36
C PRO A 258 -7.85 -3.66 -3.71
N ASN A 259 -6.59 -3.25 -3.91
CA ASN A 259 -5.84 -3.41 -5.17
C ASN A 259 -6.46 -2.67 -6.38
N CYS A 260 -7.32 -1.67 -6.18
CA CYS A 260 -7.82 -0.84 -7.25
C CYS A 260 -6.67 -0.06 -7.92
N ARG A 261 -6.78 0.12 -9.25
CA ARG A 261 -5.78 0.83 -10.07
C ARG A 261 -6.39 1.96 -10.90
N ASP A 262 -7.64 2.27 -10.62
CA ASP A 262 -8.40 3.29 -11.34
C ASP A 262 -8.02 4.70 -10.88
N ARG A 263 -8.25 5.69 -11.74
CA ARG A 263 -7.90 7.08 -11.49
C ARG A 263 -9.05 8.02 -11.81
N ALA A 264 -9.16 9.08 -11.04
CA ALA A 264 -10.04 10.19 -11.35
C ALA A 264 -9.32 11.13 -12.32
N ILE A 265 -10.01 11.50 -13.38
CA ILE A 265 -9.57 12.50 -14.36
C ILE A 265 -10.59 13.63 -14.44
N ALA A 266 -10.10 14.86 -14.56
CA ALA A 266 -10.96 16.03 -14.68
C ALA A 266 -11.82 15.95 -15.94
N VAL A 267 -13.05 16.44 -15.86
CA VAL A 267 -13.90 16.74 -17.03
C VAL A 267 -13.86 18.24 -17.21
N VAL A 268 -13.25 18.69 -18.28
CA VAL A 268 -13.05 20.10 -18.63
C VAL A 268 -13.41 20.31 -20.08
N ASP A 269 -14.08 21.42 -20.37
CA ASP A 269 -14.31 21.89 -21.72
C ASP A 269 -13.10 22.70 -22.17
N VAL A 270 -12.19 22.05 -22.90
CA VAL A 270 -11.04 22.73 -23.51
C VAL A 270 -11.44 23.16 -24.92
N PRO A 271 -11.34 24.47 -25.27
CA PRO A 271 -11.51 24.88 -26.66
C PRO A 271 -10.56 24.13 -27.58
N ASP A 272 -10.99 23.83 -28.81
CA ASP A 272 -10.24 23.09 -29.84
C ASP A 272 -9.02 23.88 -30.34
N HIS A 273 -8.10 24.21 -29.45
CA HIS A 273 -6.80 24.75 -29.81
C HIS A 273 -5.72 23.81 -29.28
N ASP A 274 -4.80 23.44 -30.15
CA ASP A 274 -3.57 22.76 -29.75
C ASP A 274 -2.89 23.56 -28.63
N PRO A 275 -2.79 23.00 -27.42
CA PRO A 275 -2.02 23.67 -26.38
C PRO A 275 -0.55 23.70 -26.82
N PRO A 276 0.18 24.78 -26.51
CA PRO A 276 1.59 24.87 -26.80
C PRO A 276 2.31 23.64 -26.24
N GLY A 277 3.17 23.04 -27.03
CA GLY A 277 3.86 21.78 -26.74
C GLY A 277 4.44 21.75 -25.34
N LEU A 278 3.72 21.13 -24.41
CA LEU A 278 4.27 20.69 -23.13
C LEU A 278 5.13 19.46 -23.41
N GLU A 279 6.37 19.69 -23.83
CA GLU A 279 7.44 18.74 -23.57
C GLU A 279 7.61 18.64 -22.06
N VAL A 280 6.86 17.75 -21.44
CA VAL A 280 7.09 17.40 -20.04
C VAL A 280 8.40 16.62 -20.01
N SER A 281 9.49 17.36 -19.82
CA SER A 281 10.78 16.78 -19.46
C SER A 281 10.54 15.93 -18.21
N VAL A 282 10.59 14.61 -18.37
CA VAL A 282 10.63 13.66 -17.26
C VAL A 282 11.97 13.88 -16.57
N LYS A 283 12.05 14.88 -15.68
CA LYS A 283 13.17 14.97 -14.76
C LYS A 283 13.22 13.63 -14.04
N SER A 284 14.35 12.97 -14.13
CA SER A 284 14.63 11.69 -13.49
C SER A 284 14.20 11.75 -12.02
N ILE A 285 13.09 11.06 -11.72
CA ILE A 285 12.54 11.01 -10.37
C ILE A 285 13.35 9.94 -9.64
N SER A 286 14.31 10.35 -8.84
CA SER A 286 15.00 9.49 -7.89
C SER A 286 14.12 9.37 -6.64
N PHE A 287 13.68 8.16 -6.34
CA PHE A 287 12.94 7.80 -5.11
C PHE A 287 13.89 7.45 -3.96
#